data_0b06547606f7797fdbc4442b8c943826
#
_entry.id   0b06547606f7797fdbc4442b8c943826
#
_cell.length_a   1.000
_cell.length_b   1.000
_cell.length_c   1.000
_cell.angle_alpha   90.00
_cell.angle_beta   90.00
_cell.angle_gamma   90.00
#
_symmetry.space_group_name_H-M   'P 1'
#
loop_
_entity.id
_entity.type
_entity.pdbx_description
1 polymer ?
#
loop_
_entity_poly.entity_id
_entity_poly.type
_entity_poly.pdbx_seq_one_letter_code
_entity_poly.pdbx_strand_id
1 'polypeptide(L)'
;MRKYLFILLLAGVQSTLFSQQLVENKAEAVGMSSERLNTLSHTFHQYVNQGQLPGTVTLIARKGQVVYHEAIGMQDIENEIAMGTDAMFRIASQTKAIVSTAVMMLQERGLLLISDPISKYIPEFKNSTVAIKNEDDSYDVVPANREITIRDLLTHTAGIGYGYGVAAEKWEEADLQGWYFAHRDEAVLETIKRIAVLPHDAQPGTQFVYGYNTDILGALVNVVSGQSLAEFLSEHILDPLGMNDTYFYLPKNKAKRLATVYNMVDQKLVRAPKEGTMQSQGHYVKGPRKNYSGGAGLVSTAMDYAKFLQMMLNGGTYNNHRILSRKSVELMTVDHLGGIEYSWQNGMGFGLGYSISKDLGLRGELGSVGEFGWGGAYHSSYWVDPKEELVVVYFTQVIPIQNVDDHQKLRALVYQAIID
;
A
#
# COMPACT_ATOMS: atom_id res chain seq x y z
N MET A 1 -50.23 23.09 50.56
CA MET A 1 -49.94 22.74 49.14
C MET A 1 -48.39 22.49 48.97
N ARG A 2 -47.98 21.24 48.94
CA ARG A 2 -46.57 20.85 48.78
C ARG A 2 -46.27 20.67 47.27
N LYS A 3 -45.43 21.52 46.69
CA LYS A 3 -44.95 21.38 45.32
C LYS A 3 -43.81 20.34 45.30
N TYR A 4 -44.01 19.22 44.63
CA TYR A 4 -42.95 18.24 44.33
C TYR A 4 -42.23 18.70 43.07
N LEU A 5 -40.93 18.98 43.21
CA LEU A 5 -40.01 19.27 42.10
C LEU A 5 -39.44 17.93 41.61
N PHE A 6 -39.88 17.47 40.43
CA PHE A 6 -39.28 16.32 39.76
C PHE A 6 -38.02 16.79 39.02
N ILE A 7 -36.84 16.39 39.52
CA ILE A 7 -35.58 16.55 38.81
C ILE A 7 -35.40 15.31 37.92
N LEU A 8 -35.60 15.47 36.61
CA LEU A 8 -35.20 14.48 35.60
C LEU A 8 -33.69 14.51 35.46
N LEU A 9 -33.01 13.51 36.02
CA LEU A 9 -31.60 13.24 35.68
C LEU A 9 -31.56 12.63 34.27
N LEU A 10 -31.22 13.42 33.25
CA LEU A 10 -30.78 12.93 31.96
C LEU A 10 -29.36 12.35 32.15
N ALA A 11 -29.27 11.03 32.32
CA ALA A 11 -28.04 10.30 32.18
C ALA A 11 -27.66 10.29 30.68
N GLY A 12 -26.85 11.26 30.27
CA GLY A 12 -26.22 11.24 28.95
C GLY A 12 -25.27 10.04 28.88
N VAL A 13 -25.68 8.99 28.18
CA VAL A 13 -24.79 7.93 27.75
C VAL A 13 -23.84 8.57 26.75
N GLN A 14 -22.69 9.09 27.20
CA GLN A 14 -21.56 9.35 26.36
C GLN A 14 -21.06 7.97 25.90
N SER A 15 -21.51 7.52 24.72
CA SER A 15 -20.85 6.46 24.00
C SER A 15 -19.45 6.96 23.63
N THR A 16 -18.47 6.69 24.50
CA THR A 16 -17.07 6.75 24.11
C THR A 16 -16.91 5.73 22.99
N LEU A 17 -16.81 6.23 21.77
CA LEU A 17 -16.34 5.45 20.61
C LEU A 17 -14.90 5.04 20.91
N PHE A 18 -14.72 3.99 21.69
CA PHE A 18 -13.44 3.28 21.76
C PHE A 18 -13.22 2.65 20.40
N SER A 19 -12.21 3.08 19.70
CA SER A 19 -11.74 2.39 18.51
C SER A 19 -11.29 0.99 18.92
N GLN A 20 -12.15 -0.01 18.68
CA GLN A 20 -11.92 -1.40 19.08
C GLN A 20 -10.77 -2.01 18.27
N GLN A 21 -10.05 -2.94 18.92
CA GLN A 21 -9.14 -3.85 18.21
C GLN A 21 -9.97 -4.76 17.28
N LEU A 22 -9.34 -5.16 16.17
CA LEU A 22 -9.85 -6.25 15.35
C LEU A 22 -9.96 -7.53 16.21
N VAL A 23 -11.15 -8.07 16.33
CA VAL A 23 -11.44 -9.32 17.04
C VAL A 23 -12.14 -10.29 16.11
N GLU A 24 -11.85 -11.58 16.25
CA GLU A 24 -12.53 -12.62 15.47
C GLU A 24 -13.98 -12.77 15.93
N ASN A 25 -14.88 -12.91 14.96
CA ASN A 25 -16.29 -13.18 15.20
C ASN A 25 -16.91 -13.96 14.02
N LYS A 26 -18.17 -14.44 14.23
CA LYS A 26 -18.94 -15.05 13.14
C LYS A 26 -19.36 -13.99 12.13
N ALA A 27 -19.37 -14.35 10.87
CA ALA A 27 -19.77 -13.46 9.76
C ALA A 27 -21.18 -12.90 9.94
N GLU A 28 -22.09 -13.70 10.47
CA GLU A 28 -23.49 -13.33 10.72
C GLU A 28 -23.64 -12.19 11.73
N ALA A 29 -22.69 -12.03 12.65
CA ALA A 29 -22.71 -10.95 13.65
C ALA A 29 -22.56 -9.54 13.04
N VAL A 30 -22.02 -9.47 11.81
CA VAL A 30 -21.79 -8.21 11.09
C VAL A 30 -22.50 -8.15 9.73
N GLY A 31 -23.53 -9.00 9.52
CA GLY A 31 -24.33 -9.01 8.30
C GLY A 31 -23.60 -9.63 7.10
N MET A 32 -22.77 -10.64 7.35
CA MET A 32 -22.15 -11.48 6.30
C MET A 32 -22.56 -12.95 6.50
N SER A 33 -22.44 -13.76 5.46
CA SER A 33 -22.77 -15.19 5.48
C SER A 33 -21.50 -16.03 5.51
N SER A 34 -21.32 -16.83 6.57
CA SER A 34 -20.24 -17.82 6.67
C SER A 34 -20.31 -18.86 5.54
N GLU A 35 -21.53 -19.31 5.16
CA GLU A 35 -21.75 -20.26 4.06
C GLU A 35 -21.22 -19.69 2.74
N ARG A 36 -21.52 -18.41 2.46
CA ARG A 36 -21.04 -17.74 1.24
C ARG A 36 -19.54 -17.49 1.26
N LEU A 37 -18.95 -17.22 2.42
CA LEU A 37 -17.49 -17.12 2.57
C LEU A 37 -16.79 -18.47 2.36
N ASN A 38 -17.43 -19.62 2.64
CA ASN A 38 -16.89 -20.93 2.30
C ASN A 38 -16.70 -21.11 0.78
N THR A 39 -17.50 -20.43 -0.04
CA THR A 39 -17.30 -20.42 -1.50
C THR A 39 -15.97 -19.77 -1.88
N LEU A 40 -15.55 -18.73 -1.13
CA LEU A 40 -14.22 -18.11 -1.29
C LEU A 40 -13.12 -19.14 -1.00
N SER A 41 -13.16 -19.80 0.14
CA SER A 41 -12.18 -20.85 0.51
C SER A 41 -12.09 -21.92 -0.57
N HIS A 42 -13.25 -22.45 -1.00
CA HIS A 42 -13.30 -23.48 -2.03
C HIS A 42 -12.66 -23.02 -3.36
N THR A 43 -12.96 -21.81 -3.80
CA THR A 43 -12.41 -21.24 -5.03
C THR A 43 -10.89 -21.09 -4.94
N PHE A 44 -10.37 -20.61 -3.82
CA PHE A 44 -8.93 -20.42 -3.65
C PHE A 44 -8.17 -21.73 -3.48
N HIS A 45 -8.77 -22.75 -2.87
CA HIS A 45 -8.25 -24.11 -2.91
C HIS A 45 -8.14 -24.66 -4.34
N GLN A 46 -9.08 -24.32 -5.25
CA GLN A 46 -8.99 -24.71 -6.65
C GLN A 46 -7.79 -24.07 -7.36
N TYR A 47 -7.53 -22.76 -7.17
CA TYR A 47 -6.33 -22.10 -7.73
C TYR A 47 -5.03 -22.76 -7.29
N VAL A 48 -4.92 -23.11 -6.00
CA VAL A 48 -3.74 -23.79 -5.45
C VAL A 48 -3.62 -25.20 -6.02
N ASN A 49 -4.70 -25.98 -6.04
CA ASN A 49 -4.71 -27.35 -6.55
C ASN A 49 -4.39 -27.43 -8.05
N GLN A 50 -4.73 -26.37 -8.81
CA GLN A 50 -4.41 -26.25 -10.25
C GLN A 50 -3.00 -25.70 -10.50
N GLY A 51 -2.23 -25.39 -9.44
CA GLY A 51 -0.88 -24.84 -9.54
C GLY A 51 -0.82 -23.41 -10.05
N GLN A 52 -1.93 -22.66 -9.97
CA GLN A 52 -1.99 -21.25 -10.39
C GLN A 52 -1.49 -20.30 -9.31
N LEU A 53 -1.64 -20.67 -8.04
CA LEU A 53 -1.12 -19.93 -6.87
C LEU A 53 -0.35 -20.89 -5.96
N PRO A 54 0.77 -20.47 -5.35
CA PRO A 54 1.51 -21.31 -4.41
C PRO A 54 0.75 -21.45 -3.08
N GLY A 55 0.17 -20.37 -2.63
CA GLY A 55 -0.61 -20.24 -1.42
C GLY A 55 -0.96 -18.78 -1.17
N THR A 56 -1.98 -18.56 -0.35
CA THR A 56 -2.55 -17.25 -0.05
C THR A 56 -2.88 -17.10 1.43
N VAL A 57 -2.90 -15.86 1.91
CA VAL A 57 -3.56 -15.47 3.15
C VAL A 57 -4.57 -14.38 2.84
N THR A 58 -5.84 -14.63 3.15
CA THR A 58 -6.92 -13.66 2.99
C THR A 58 -7.51 -13.31 4.36
N LEU A 59 -7.66 -12.00 4.63
CA LEU A 59 -8.33 -11.50 5.82
C LEU A 59 -9.46 -10.56 5.41
N ILE A 60 -10.65 -10.79 5.98
CA ILE A 60 -11.83 -9.94 5.79
C ILE A 60 -12.30 -9.49 7.17
N ALA A 61 -12.39 -8.18 7.37
CA ALA A 61 -13.01 -7.60 8.55
C ALA A 61 -14.16 -6.68 8.13
N ARG A 62 -15.29 -6.76 8.83
CA ARG A 62 -16.44 -5.88 8.65
C ARG A 62 -16.90 -5.34 9.99
N LYS A 63 -17.25 -4.05 10.07
CA LYS A 63 -17.67 -3.38 11.31
C LYS A 63 -16.68 -3.62 12.48
N GLY A 64 -15.37 -3.62 12.17
CA GLY A 64 -14.30 -3.83 13.14
C GLY A 64 -14.13 -5.28 13.63
N GLN A 65 -14.75 -6.27 12.99
CA GLN A 65 -14.67 -7.67 13.37
C GLN A 65 -14.11 -8.52 12.23
N VAL A 66 -13.10 -9.34 12.52
CA VAL A 66 -12.52 -10.29 11.57
C VAL A 66 -13.48 -11.47 11.41
N VAL A 67 -14.02 -11.64 10.22
CA VAL A 67 -15.00 -12.67 9.89
C VAL A 67 -14.45 -13.76 8.99
N TYR A 68 -13.26 -13.53 8.44
CA TYR A 68 -12.52 -14.50 7.63
C TYR A 68 -11.03 -14.22 7.78
N HIS A 69 -10.25 -15.22 8.15
CA HIS A 69 -8.80 -15.16 8.20
C HIS A 69 -8.25 -16.55 7.91
N GLU A 70 -7.98 -16.82 6.65
CA GLU A 70 -7.62 -18.15 6.17
C GLU A 70 -6.32 -18.13 5.37
N ALA A 71 -5.53 -19.18 5.61
CA ALA A 71 -4.32 -19.48 4.85
C ALA A 71 -4.55 -20.76 4.03
N ILE A 72 -4.29 -20.71 2.73
CA ILE A 72 -4.52 -21.80 1.78
C ILE A 72 -3.23 -22.07 1.02
N GLY A 73 -2.88 -23.35 0.82
CA GLY A 73 -1.73 -23.79 0.05
C GLY A 73 -0.41 -23.76 0.81
N MET A 74 0.68 -23.48 0.11
CA MET A 74 2.04 -23.58 0.62
C MET A 74 2.74 -22.24 0.75
N GLN A 75 3.43 -22.05 1.88
CA GLN A 75 4.40 -20.96 2.07
C GLN A 75 5.70 -21.24 1.29
N ASP A 76 6.07 -22.53 1.19
CA ASP A 76 7.23 -23.03 0.47
C ASP A 76 6.90 -24.41 -0.12
N ILE A 77 6.71 -24.51 -1.43
CA ILE A 77 6.26 -25.73 -2.09
C ILE A 77 7.33 -26.82 -2.00
N GLU A 78 8.60 -26.49 -2.32
CA GLU A 78 9.68 -27.47 -2.41
C GLU A 78 10.08 -28.03 -1.03
N ASN A 79 9.86 -27.27 0.03
CA ASN A 79 10.12 -27.71 1.40
C ASN A 79 8.86 -28.22 2.11
N GLU A 80 7.73 -28.32 1.41
CA GLU A 80 6.44 -28.80 1.92
C GLU A 80 5.96 -28.03 3.17
N ILE A 81 6.25 -26.71 3.23
CA ILE A 81 5.82 -25.86 4.34
C ILE A 81 4.44 -25.29 4.02
N ALA A 82 3.43 -25.67 4.79
CA ALA A 82 2.08 -25.16 4.65
C ALA A 82 2.04 -23.65 4.94
N MET A 83 1.13 -22.94 4.27
CA MET A 83 0.87 -21.53 4.53
C MET A 83 0.24 -21.36 5.92
N GLY A 84 0.79 -20.49 6.74
CA GLY A 84 0.20 -20.07 8.01
C GLY A 84 -0.47 -18.70 7.90
N THR A 85 -1.49 -18.44 8.70
CA THR A 85 -2.13 -17.11 8.75
C THR A 85 -1.18 -16.02 9.25
N ASP A 86 -0.11 -16.40 9.94
CA ASP A 86 0.97 -15.54 10.41
C ASP A 86 2.15 -15.46 9.44
N ALA A 87 2.05 -16.03 8.23
CA ALA A 87 3.07 -15.91 7.20
C ALA A 87 3.35 -14.44 6.87
N MET A 88 4.61 -14.15 6.59
CA MET A 88 5.07 -12.80 6.27
C MET A 88 5.28 -12.67 4.76
N PHE A 89 4.85 -11.55 4.20
CA PHE A 89 4.84 -11.30 2.77
C PHE A 89 5.59 -10.00 2.45
N ARG A 90 6.34 -10.00 1.35
CA ARG A 90 6.83 -8.74 0.77
C ARG A 90 5.63 -8.01 0.19
N ILE A 91 5.26 -6.91 0.81
CA ILE A 91 4.04 -6.18 0.41
C ILE A 91 4.27 -5.16 -0.71
N ALA A 92 5.52 -4.99 -1.12
CA ALA A 92 5.91 -4.07 -2.20
C ALA A 92 5.16 -2.73 -2.12
N SER A 93 4.42 -2.35 -3.17
CA SER A 93 3.76 -1.05 -3.28
C SER A 93 2.70 -0.75 -2.22
N GLN A 94 2.26 -1.73 -1.45
CA GLN A 94 1.41 -1.46 -0.29
C GLN A 94 2.15 -0.68 0.82
N THR A 95 3.49 -0.65 0.79
CA THR A 95 4.33 0.25 1.61
C THR A 95 3.93 1.71 1.45
N LYS A 96 3.49 2.11 0.25
CA LYS A 96 3.17 3.50 -0.11
C LYS A 96 2.08 4.11 0.79
N ALA A 97 1.06 3.35 1.13
CA ALA A 97 -0.02 3.82 2.00
C ALA A 97 0.50 4.23 3.39
N ILE A 98 1.40 3.41 3.97
CA ILE A 98 1.99 3.67 5.29
C ILE A 98 2.91 4.90 5.24
N VAL A 99 3.72 5.03 4.18
CA VAL A 99 4.63 6.19 4.01
C VAL A 99 3.84 7.47 3.73
N SER A 100 2.78 7.42 2.93
CA SER A 100 1.89 8.57 2.72
C SER A 100 1.25 9.03 4.04
N THR A 101 0.87 8.09 4.91
CA THR A 101 0.39 8.39 6.27
C THR A 101 1.46 9.10 7.09
N ALA A 102 2.73 8.68 7.03
CA ALA A 102 3.84 9.35 7.71
C ALA A 102 4.03 10.81 7.25
N VAL A 103 3.91 11.07 5.94
CA VAL A 103 3.97 12.45 5.40
C VAL A 103 2.81 13.30 5.95
N MET A 104 1.60 12.76 6.01
CA MET A 104 0.46 13.48 6.57
C MET A 104 0.59 13.73 8.08
N MET A 105 1.24 12.82 8.83
CA MET A 105 1.59 13.07 10.23
C MET A 105 2.55 14.27 10.38
N LEU A 106 3.54 14.39 9.50
CA LEU A 106 4.45 15.54 9.50
C LEU A 106 3.71 16.84 9.18
N GLN A 107 2.73 16.80 8.25
CA GLN A 107 1.86 17.95 7.98
C GLN A 107 1.01 18.32 9.21
N GLU A 108 0.40 17.35 9.90
CA GLU A 108 -0.38 17.62 11.12
C GLU A 108 0.46 18.23 12.24
N ARG A 109 1.77 17.92 12.28
CA ARG A 109 2.74 18.51 13.21
C ARG A 109 3.21 19.90 12.79
N GLY A 110 2.76 20.40 11.62
CA GLY A 110 3.17 21.71 11.09
C GLY A 110 4.61 21.76 10.58
N LEU A 111 5.25 20.62 10.32
CA LEU A 111 6.65 20.52 9.88
C LEU A 111 6.80 20.69 8.37
N LEU A 112 5.72 20.44 7.61
CA LEU A 112 5.64 20.66 6.18
C LEU A 112 4.20 20.96 5.76
N LEU A 113 4.03 21.42 4.52
CA LEU A 113 2.74 21.46 3.81
C LEU A 113 2.84 20.61 2.55
N ILE A 114 1.79 19.87 2.19
CA ILE A 114 1.80 19.08 0.93
C ILE A 114 1.89 19.98 -0.32
N SER A 115 1.58 21.27 -0.20
CA SER A 115 1.81 22.28 -1.23
C SER A 115 3.24 22.78 -1.33
N ASP A 116 4.11 22.47 -0.35
CA ASP A 116 5.52 22.87 -0.41
C ASP A 116 6.22 22.18 -1.57
N PRO A 117 7.16 22.89 -2.25
CA PRO A 117 8.05 22.23 -3.21
C PRO A 117 8.99 21.28 -2.47
N ILE A 118 9.21 20.09 -3.06
CA ILE A 118 10.13 19.09 -2.50
C ILE A 118 11.55 19.64 -2.39
N SER A 119 11.94 20.56 -3.27
CA SER A 119 13.25 21.21 -3.29
C SER A 119 13.56 22.02 -2.03
N LYS A 120 12.53 22.41 -1.25
CA LYS A 120 12.70 23.04 0.06
C LYS A 120 13.40 22.11 1.06
N TYR A 121 13.24 20.82 0.91
CA TYR A 121 13.76 19.78 1.82
C TYR A 121 14.88 18.95 1.18
N ILE A 122 14.81 18.72 -0.12
CA ILE A 122 15.82 17.99 -0.92
C ILE A 122 16.20 18.91 -2.09
N PRO A 123 17.23 19.78 -1.92
CA PRO A 123 17.57 20.86 -2.86
C PRO A 123 17.90 20.37 -4.26
N GLU A 124 18.32 19.10 -4.43
CA GLU A 124 18.65 18.51 -5.73
C GLU A 124 17.46 18.54 -6.72
N PHE A 125 16.21 18.60 -6.22
CA PHE A 125 15.00 18.77 -7.06
C PHE A 125 14.74 20.19 -7.55
N LYS A 126 15.58 21.18 -7.17
CA LYS A 126 15.34 22.60 -7.53
C LYS A 126 15.31 22.83 -9.05
N ASN A 127 16.16 22.13 -9.78
CA ASN A 127 16.31 22.28 -11.22
C ASN A 127 15.94 20.98 -11.96
N SER A 128 14.81 20.39 -11.58
CA SER A 128 14.30 19.18 -12.24
C SER A 128 14.12 19.40 -13.74
N THR A 129 14.39 18.36 -14.52
CA THR A 129 14.26 18.35 -15.97
C THR A 129 13.34 17.23 -16.45
N VAL A 130 12.80 17.39 -17.65
CA VAL A 130 11.88 16.44 -18.28
C VAL A 130 12.42 16.06 -19.66
N ALA A 131 12.35 14.77 -20.00
CA ALA A 131 12.66 14.27 -21.33
C ALA A 131 11.41 14.36 -22.22
N ILE A 132 11.50 15.03 -23.34
CA ILE A 132 10.42 15.17 -24.33
C ILE A 132 10.84 14.45 -25.61
N LYS A 133 10.06 13.42 -26.00
CA LYS A 133 10.31 12.64 -27.21
C LYS A 133 10.05 13.50 -28.47
N ASN A 134 10.97 13.42 -29.41
CA ASN A 134 10.89 14.04 -30.74
C ASN A 134 10.29 13.07 -31.78
N GLU A 135 9.94 13.59 -32.95
CA GLU A 135 9.37 12.79 -34.05
C GLU A 135 10.36 11.75 -34.63
N ASP A 136 11.67 12.00 -34.50
CA ASP A 136 12.76 11.13 -34.99
C ASP A 136 13.23 10.08 -33.96
N ASP A 137 12.42 9.83 -32.91
CA ASP A 137 12.73 8.97 -31.77
C ASP A 137 13.88 9.45 -30.85
N SER A 138 14.51 10.59 -31.14
CA SER A 138 15.38 11.30 -30.19
C SER A 138 14.55 11.97 -29.07
N TYR A 139 15.22 12.60 -28.11
CA TYR A 139 14.53 13.42 -27.11
C TYR A 139 15.35 14.65 -26.72
N ASP A 140 14.63 15.68 -26.32
CA ASP A 140 15.19 16.87 -25.70
C ASP A 140 15.02 16.82 -24.18
N VAL A 141 16.01 17.36 -23.47
CA VAL A 141 15.90 17.56 -22.01
C VAL A 141 15.59 19.03 -21.74
N VAL A 142 14.42 19.30 -21.23
CA VAL A 142 13.95 20.66 -20.94
C VAL A 142 13.73 20.86 -19.43
N PRO A 143 13.79 22.09 -18.91
CA PRO A 143 13.44 22.36 -17.53
C PRO A 143 11.99 21.97 -17.24
N ALA A 144 11.72 21.53 -15.99
CA ALA A 144 10.36 21.40 -15.50
C ALA A 144 9.68 22.80 -15.50
N ASN A 145 8.42 22.84 -15.90
CA ASN A 145 7.64 24.09 -15.99
C ASN A 145 7.33 24.73 -14.62
N ARG A 146 7.42 23.97 -13.55
CA ARG A 146 7.33 24.39 -12.15
C ARG A 146 8.07 23.40 -11.25
N GLU A 147 8.27 23.80 -10.01
CA GLU A 147 8.80 22.88 -9.01
C GLU A 147 7.79 21.78 -8.67
N ILE A 148 8.31 20.59 -8.36
CA ILE A 148 7.53 19.44 -7.91
C ILE A 148 7.10 19.69 -6.47
N THR A 149 5.81 19.55 -6.18
CA THR A 149 5.28 19.62 -4.81
C THR A 149 5.21 18.27 -4.13
N ILE A 150 5.15 18.25 -2.81
CA ILE A 150 4.92 17.02 -2.03
C ILE A 150 3.58 16.37 -2.43
N ARG A 151 2.56 17.20 -2.76
CA ARG A 151 1.28 16.69 -3.27
C ARG A 151 1.44 15.95 -4.60
N ASP A 152 2.25 16.46 -5.53
CA ASP A 152 2.52 15.76 -6.80
C ASP A 152 3.12 14.37 -6.57
N LEU A 153 4.01 14.24 -5.56
CA LEU A 153 4.57 12.95 -5.18
C LEU A 153 3.52 12.01 -4.56
N LEU A 154 2.67 12.52 -3.67
CA LEU A 154 1.59 11.74 -3.03
C LEU A 154 0.55 11.24 -4.03
N THR A 155 0.32 11.97 -5.12
CA THR A 155 -0.67 11.67 -6.17
C THR A 155 -0.08 10.99 -7.40
N HIS A 156 1.23 10.73 -7.42
CA HIS A 156 1.95 10.23 -8.61
C HIS A 156 1.80 11.12 -9.85
N THR A 157 1.72 12.45 -9.65
CA THR A 157 1.68 13.43 -10.74
C THR A 157 2.96 14.25 -10.87
N ALA A 158 4.04 13.87 -10.17
CA ALA A 158 5.34 14.53 -10.27
C ALA A 158 6.07 14.29 -11.61
N GLY A 159 5.58 13.37 -12.43
CA GLY A 159 6.21 12.98 -13.70
C GLY A 159 7.39 12.02 -13.54
N ILE A 160 7.56 11.38 -12.38
CA ILE A 160 8.71 10.52 -12.07
C ILE A 160 8.31 9.05 -12.13
N GLY A 161 8.79 8.33 -13.16
CA GLY A 161 8.58 6.89 -13.33
C GLY A 161 9.63 6.03 -12.64
N TYR A 162 9.76 4.77 -13.10
CA TYR A 162 10.76 3.81 -12.63
C TYR A 162 11.99 3.69 -13.57
N GLY A 163 12.24 4.71 -14.37
CA GLY A 163 13.42 4.78 -15.25
C GLY A 163 13.28 4.00 -16.56
N TYR A 164 12.07 3.71 -17.01
CA TYR A 164 11.78 3.02 -18.27
C TYR A 164 11.11 3.93 -19.31
N GLY A 165 11.13 5.25 -19.09
CA GLY A 165 10.53 6.24 -19.99
C GLY A 165 11.47 6.68 -21.12
N VAL A 166 11.25 7.90 -21.62
CA VAL A 166 11.92 8.44 -22.80
C VAL A 166 13.45 8.48 -22.67
N ALA A 167 13.97 8.79 -21.47
CA ALA A 167 15.42 8.85 -21.19
C ALA A 167 15.92 7.59 -20.47
N ALA A 168 15.39 6.41 -20.78
CA ALA A 168 15.68 5.17 -20.08
C ALA A 168 17.18 4.83 -19.98
N GLU A 169 17.99 5.14 -21.01
CA GLU A 169 19.43 4.90 -21.00
C GLU A 169 20.16 5.68 -19.90
N LYS A 170 19.74 6.91 -19.59
CA LYS A 170 20.34 7.70 -18.49
C LYS A 170 20.04 7.11 -17.12
N TRP A 171 18.86 6.53 -16.98
CA TRP A 171 18.45 5.84 -15.76
C TRP A 171 19.18 4.50 -15.58
N GLU A 172 19.42 3.79 -16.70
CA GLU A 172 20.21 2.56 -16.72
C GLU A 172 21.67 2.83 -16.38
N GLU A 173 22.31 3.83 -17.01
CA GLU A 173 23.67 4.28 -16.70
C GLU A 173 23.85 4.69 -15.23
N ALA A 174 22.82 5.25 -14.62
CA ALA A 174 22.81 5.61 -13.21
C ALA A 174 22.52 4.41 -12.27
N ASP A 175 22.25 3.21 -12.80
CA ASP A 175 21.79 2.04 -12.03
C ASP A 175 20.53 2.34 -11.21
N LEU A 176 19.53 3.01 -11.83
CA LEU A 176 18.30 3.48 -11.18
C LEU A 176 17.05 3.05 -11.95
N GLN A 177 17.02 1.84 -12.52
CA GLN A 177 15.82 1.25 -13.11
C GLN A 177 15.15 0.27 -12.15
N GLY A 178 13.80 0.28 -12.12
CA GLY A 178 12.99 -0.62 -11.31
C GLY A 178 12.83 -0.17 -9.85
N TRP A 179 11.88 -0.79 -9.17
CA TRP A 179 11.37 -0.35 -7.85
C TRP A 179 12.10 -0.98 -6.65
N TYR A 180 13.13 -1.81 -6.87
CA TYR A 180 13.71 -2.64 -5.81
C TYR A 180 15.00 -2.02 -5.26
N PHE A 181 15.05 -1.69 -3.97
CA PHE A 181 16.18 -1.05 -3.30
C PHE A 181 16.80 -1.83 -2.14
N ALA A 182 16.21 -2.97 -1.73
CA ALA A 182 16.66 -3.70 -0.54
C ALA A 182 18.10 -4.25 -0.63
N HIS A 183 18.69 -4.31 -1.83
CA HIS A 183 20.08 -4.72 -2.09
C HIS A 183 21.09 -3.58 -1.94
N ARG A 184 20.66 -2.31 -1.93
CA ARG A 184 21.54 -1.14 -1.97
C ARG A 184 22.22 -0.91 -0.63
N ASP A 185 23.54 -0.76 -0.66
CA ASP A 185 24.39 -0.46 0.51
C ASP A 185 24.57 1.05 0.69
N GLU A 186 23.51 1.80 0.52
CA GLU A 186 23.43 3.26 0.70
C GLU A 186 22.12 3.65 1.37
N ALA A 187 22.07 4.80 2.03
CA ALA A 187 20.83 5.35 2.57
C ALA A 187 19.88 5.76 1.44
N VAL A 188 18.57 5.65 1.67
CA VAL A 188 17.55 6.01 0.66
C VAL A 188 17.71 7.45 0.16
N LEU A 189 18.09 8.39 1.01
CA LEU A 189 18.32 9.79 0.62
C LEU A 189 19.39 9.92 -0.47
N GLU A 190 20.49 9.15 -0.41
CA GLU A 190 21.54 9.19 -1.42
C GLU A 190 21.06 8.63 -2.76
N THR A 191 20.27 7.58 -2.76
CA THR A 191 19.58 7.09 -3.96
C THR A 191 18.67 8.17 -4.55
N ILE A 192 17.89 8.85 -3.72
CA ILE A 192 16.95 9.89 -4.14
C ILE A 192 17.63 11.12 -4.71
N LYS A 193 18.77 11.55 -4.18
CA LYS A 193 19.57 12.65 -4.75
C LYS A 193 20.04 12.34 -6.18
N ARG A 194 20.39 11.08 -6.47
CA ARG A 194 20.74 10.66 -7.83
C ARG A 194 19.54 10.65 -8.78
N ILE A 195 18.36 10.25 -8.26
CA ILE A 195 17.08 10.31 -9.02
C ILE A 195 16.73 11.77 -9.37
N ALA A 196 16.93 12.69 -8.46
CA ALA A 196 16.52 14.08 -8.61
C ALA A 196 17.14 14.82 -9.80
N VAL A 197 18.34 14.39 -10.23
CA VAL A 197 19.09 15.03 -11.33
C VAL A 197 18.88 14.36 -12.69
N LEU A 198 18.12 13.26 -12.75
CA LEU A 198 17.79 12.58 -13.99
C LEU A 198 16.57 13.23 -14.68
N PRO A 199 16.47 13.18 -16.00
CA PRO A 199 15.28 13.68 -16.70
C PRO A 199 14.04 12.83 -16.34
N HIS A 200 12.96 13.48 -15.95
CA HIS A 200 11.69 12.84 -15.62
C HIS A 200 10.85 12.58 -16.88
N ASP A 201 9.79 11.76 -16.76
CA ASP A 201 8.99 11.27 -17.89
C ASP A 201 7.88 12.26 -18.30
N ALA A 202 7.47 13.18 -17.42
CA ALA A 202 6.43 14.17 -17.70
C ALA A 202 6.59 15.44 -16.88
N GLN A 203 5.96 16.53 -17.34
CA GLN A 203 5.88 17.78 -16.60
C GLN A 203 5.07 17.61 -15.30
N PRO A 204 5.50 18.20 -14.17
CA PRO A 204 4.78 18.10 -12.92
C PRO A 204 3.31 18.56 -13.04
N GLY A 205 2.37 17.72 -12.59
CA GLY A 205 0.94 17.99 -12.57
C GLY A 205 0.23 17.76 -13.91
N THR A 206 0.85 17.13 -14.90
CA THR A 206 0.23 16.93 -16.22
C THR A 206 -0.28 15.51 -16.47
N GLN A 207 0.35 14.51 -15.86
CA GLN A 207 0.04 13.11 -16.08
C GLN A 207 0.18 12.31 -14.78
N PHE A 208 -0.56 11.21 -14.68
CA PHE A 208 -0.33 10.18 -13.68
C PHE A 208 0.86 9.29 -14.12
N VAL A 209 2.00 9.42 -13.44
CA VAL A 209 3.22 8.66 -13.71
C VAL A 209 3.62 7.90 -12.45
N TYR A 210 3.34 6.59 -12.44
CA TYR A 210 3.66 5.74 -11.31
C TYR A 210 5.15 5.39 -11.26
N GLY A 211 5.78 5.66 -10.11
CA GLY A 211 7.22 5.44 -9.98
C GLY A 211 7.76 5.71 -8.59
N TYR A 212 8.95 6.28 -8.50
CA TYR A 212 9.72 6.52 -7.27
C TYR A 212 9.14 7.56 -6.31
N ASN A 213 7.98 8.12 -6.61
CA ASN A 213 7.38 9.22 -5.87
C ASN A 213 7.37 8.96 -4.36
N THR A 214 6.98 7.77 -3.92
CA THR A 214 6.90 7.45 -2.49
C THR A 214 8.25 7.08 -1.87
N ASP A 215 9.24 6.68 -2.67
CA ASP A 215 10.63 6.57 -2.20
C ASP A 215 11.18 7.96 -1.87
N ILE A 216 10.87 8.97 -2.70
CA ILE A 216 11.21 10.38 -2.45
C ILE A 216 10.51 10.87 -1.17
N LEU A 217 9.24 10.51 -0.97
CA LEU A 217 8.51 10.81 0.26
C LEU A 217 9.13 10.11 1.49
N GLY A 218 9.65 8.90 1.34
CA GLY A 218 10.40 8.21 2.39
C GLY A 218 11.68 8.96 2.79
N ALA A 219 12.42 9.48 1.81
CA ALA A 219 13.58 10.35 2.07
C ALA A 219 13.15 11.69 2.69
N LEU A 220 12.01 12.27 2.28
CA LEU A 220 11.45 13.47 2.89
C LEU A 220 11.14 13.25 4.37
N VAL A 221 10.53 12.11 4.74
CA VAL A 221 10.29 11.77 6.16
C VAL A 221 11.60 11.76 6.94
N ASN A 222 12.66 11.16 6.40
CA ASN A 222 13.97 11.15 7.05
C ASN A 222 14.53 12.59 7.24
N VAL A 223 14.48 13.42 6.21
CA VAL A 223 15.02 14.80 6.27
C VAL A 223 14.24 15.66 7.25
N VAL A 224 12.91 15.59 7.25
CA VAL A 224 12.06 16.46 8.07
C VAL A 224 12.02 16.01 9.53
N SER A 225 12.02 14.71 9.80
CA SER A 225 11.94 14.18 11.18
C SER A 225 13.30 14.04 11.85
N GLY A 226 14.40 13.94 11.08
CA GLY A 226 15.73 13.59 11.59
C GLY A 226 15.89 12.10 11.94
N GLN A 227 14.86 11.28 11.78
CA GLN A 227 14.86 9.83 12.00
C GLN A 227 15.01 9.09 10.68
N SER A 228 15.57 7.89 10.67
CA SER A 228 15.44 7.01 9.50
C SER A 228 13.97 6.70 9.26
N LEU A 229 13.59 6.40 8.01
CA LEU A 229 12.21 6.02 7.70
C LEU A 229 11.75 4.81 8.54
N ALA A 230 12.63 3.85 8.78
CA ALA A 230 12.30 2.66 9.58
C ALA A 230 12.01 3.02 11.05
N GLU A 231 12.80 3.88 11.66
CA GLU A 231 12.59 4.36 13.04
C GLU A 231 11.31 5.16 13.14
N PHE A 232 11.08 6.10 12.20
CA PHE A 232 9.87 6.92 12.21
C PHE A 232 8.60 6.07 12.08
N LEU A 233 8.57 5.12 11.12
CA LEU A 233 7.41 4.24 10.96
C LEU A 233 7.19 3.36 12.19
N SER A 234 8.26 2.77 12.76
CA SER A 234 8.16 1.93 13.96
C SER A 234 7.54 2.71 15.11
N GLU A 235 8.14 3.83 15.48
CA GLU A 235 7.74 4.62 16.66
C GLU A 235 6.33 5.23 16.52
N HIS A 236 5.99 5.71 15.32
CA HIS A 236 4.80 6.54 15.18
C HIS A 236 3.60 5.85 14.52
N ILE A 237 3.79 4.71 13.88
CA ILE A 237 2.71 3.99 13.17
C ILE A 237 2.66 2.52 13.60
N LEU A 238 3.76 1.78 13.44
CA LEU A 238 3.72 0.32 13.58
C LEU A 238 3.52 -0.12 15.04
N ASP A 239 4.31 0.42 15.97
CA ASP A 239 4.23 0.08 17.39
C ASP A 239 2.89 0.53 18.01
N PRO A 240 2.40 1.77 17.80
CA PRO A 240 1.08 2.20 18.28
C PRO A 240 -0.07 1.35 17.75
N LEU A 241 0.02 0.84 16.51
CA LEU A 241 -0.99 -0.04 15.92
C LEU A 241 -0.81 -1.52 16.31
N GLY A 242 0.28 -1.88 17.00
CA GLY A 242 0.64 -3.26 17.33
C GLY A 242 0.96 -4.10 16.09
N MET A 243 1.59 -3.51 15.08
CA MET A 243 2.04 -4.16 13.84
C MET A 243 3.41 -4.81 14.04
N ASN A 244 3.49 -5.78 14.93
CA ASN A 244 4.75 -6.35 15.44
C ASN A 244 5.48 -7.26 14.43
N ASP A 245 4.89 -7.51 13.28
CA ASP A 245 5.40 -8.36 12.20
C ASP A 245 5.59 -7.57 10.88
N THR A 246 5.77 -6.24 10.99
CA THR A 246 5.98 -5.35 9.83
C THR A 246 7.37 -4.73 9.89
N TYR A 247 8.20 -4.93 8.83
CA TYR A 247 9.61 -4.54 8.81
C TYR A 247 10.08 -4.21 7.40
N PHE A 248 11.09 -3.34 7.27
CA PHE A 248 11.87 -3.21 6.02
C PHE A 248 12.81 -4.41 5.82
N TYR A 249 13.45 -4.84 6.90
CA TYR A 249 14.34 -6.01 6.91
C TYR A 249 14.00 -6.88 8.10
N LEU A 250 13.73 -8.14 7.85
CA LEU A 250 13.28 -9.08 8.87
C LEU A 250 14.34 -9.37 9.93
N PRO A 251 13.95 -9.47 11.19
CA PRO A 251 14.76 -10.12 12.21
C PRO A 251 15.02 -11.60 11.85
N LYS A 252 16.23 -12.11 12.16
CA LYS A 252 16.63 -13.48 11.80
C LYS A 252 15.68 -14.54 12.35
N ASN A 253 15.15 -14.34 13.55
CA ASN A 253 14.21 -15.29 14.19
C ASN A 253 12.84 -15.36 13.50
N LYS A 254 12.48 -14.37 12.69
CA LYS A 254 11.22 -14.34 11.92
C LYS A 254 11.40 -14.79 10.46
N ALA A 255 12.63 -14.97 9.99
CA ALA A 255 12.94 -15.29 8.59
C ALA A 255 12.23 -16.55 8.06
N LYS A 256 11.95 -17.53 8.93
CA LYS A 256 11.26 -18.78 8.56
C LYS A 256 9.78 -18.58 8.19
N ARG A 257 9.19 -17.43 8.59
CA ARG A 257 7.80 -17.10 8.26
C ARG A 257 7.67 -16.34 6.93
N LEU A 258 8.79 -15.96 6.30
CA LEU A 258 8.76 -15.23 5.02
C LEU A 258 8.36 -16.16 3.89
N ALA A 259 7.24 -15.87 3.24
CA ALA A 259 6.73 -16.64 2.12
C ALA A 259 7.73 -16.65 0.95
N THR A 260 7.86 -17.81 0.31
CA THR A 260 8.72 -18.01 -0.86
C THR A 260 8.13 -17.30 -2.06
N VAL A 261 8.98 -16.58 -2.82
CA VAL A 261 8.58 -15.95 -4.08
C VAL A 261 8.62 -16.98 -5.20
N TYR A 262 7.56 -16.99 -6.01
CA TYR A 262 7.45 -17.79 -7.22
C TYR A 262 7.33 -16.89 -8.45
N ASN A 263 7.87 -17.36 -9.56
CA ASN A 263 7.66 -16.78 -10.88
C ASN A 263 6.68 -17.66 -11.66
N MET A 264 5.73 -17.06 -12.38
CA MET A 264 4.91 -17.79 -13.35
C MET A 264 5.65 -17.86 -14.69
N VAL A 265 6.09 -19.04 -15.07
CA VAL A 265 6.81 -19.31 -16.32
C VAL A 265 6.06 -20.40 -17.07
N ASP A 266 5.62 -20.12 -18.29
CA ASP A 266 4.84 -21.06 -19.11
C ASP A 266 3.66 -21.69 -18.34
N GLN A 267 2.91 -20.87 -17.62
CA GLN A 267 1.78 -21.24 -16.75
C GLN A 267 2.13 -22.22 -15.61
N LYS A 268 3.39 -22.26 -15.21
CA LYS A 268 3.86 -23.05 -14.07
C LYS A 268 4.53 -22.17 -13.03
N LEU A 269 4.29 -22.47 -11.76
CA LEU A 269 5.01 -21.86 -10.66
C LEU A 269 6.42 -22.41 -10.59
N VAL A 270 7.39 -21.53 -10.70
CA VAL A 270 8.82 -21.84 -10.57
C VAL A 270 9.37 -21.01 -9.42
N ARG A 271 10.08 -21.63 -8.49
CA ARG A 271 10.73 -20.92 -7.38
C ARG A 271 11.63 -19.82 -7.93
N ALA A 272 11.43 -18.59 -7.48
CA ALA A 272 12.27 -17.46 -7.88
C ALA A 272 13.73 -17.64 -7.43
N PRO A 273 14.73 -17.12 -8.19
CA PRO A 273 16.14 -17.21 -7.85
C PRO A 273 16.42 -16.69 -6.42
N LYS A 274 17.44 -17.25 -5.77
CA LYS A 274 17.87 -16.80 -4.42
C LYS A 274 18.45 -15.39 -4.48
N GLU A 275 19.23 -15.11 -5.51
CA GLU A 275 19.91 -13.83 -5.75
C GLU A 275 19.19 -13.07 -6.86
N GLY A 276 19.32 -11.75 -6.85
CA GLY A 276 18.68 -10.87 -7.80
C GLY A 276 17.88 -9.78 -7.10
N THR A 277 17.03 -9.11 -7.85
CA THR A 277 16.26 -7.96 -7.39
C THR A 277 14.74 -8.26 -7.40
N MET A 278 13.98 -7.65 -8.29
CA MET A 278 12.51 -7.64 -8.28
C MET A 278 11.87 -9.03 -8.37
N GLN A 279 12.42 -9.94 -9.16
CA GLN A 279 11.86 -11.28 -9.43
C GLN A 279 12.67 -12.40 -8.74
N SER A 280 13.20 -12.11 -7.55
CA SER A 280 14.01 -13.05 -6.75
C SER A 280 13.48 -13.18 -5.33
N GLN A 281 14.14 -14.00 -4.49
CA GLN A 281 13.84 -14.07 -3.05
C GLN A 281 14.20 -12.76 -2.33
N GLY A 282 15.03 -11.91 -2.94
CA GLY A 282 15.39 -10.58 -2.45
C GLY A 282 16.26 -10.57 -1.19
N HIS A 283 16.52 -9.36 -0.71
CA HIS A 283 17.51 -9.09 0.34
C HIS A 283 16.89 -8.75 1.71
N TYR A 284 15.60 -9.06 1.93
CA TYR A 284 14.84 -8.68 3.13
C TYR A 284 15.33 -9.34 4.43
N VAL A 285 16.10 -10.43 4.34
CA VAL A 285 16.70 -11.13 5.51
C VAL A 285 18.19 -10.84 5.63
N LYS A 286 18.93 -10.87 4.51
CA LYS A 286 20.41 -10.80 4.48
C LYS A 286 20.95 -9.53 3.84
N GLY A 287 20.11 -8.57 3.49
CA GLY A 287 20.51 -7.32 2.86
C GLY A 287 21.31 -6.39 3.77
N PRO A 288 21.87 -5.31 3.20
CA PRO A 288 22.75 -4.36 3.91
C PRO A 288 22.02 -3.54 4.99
N ARG A 289 20.69 -3.52 4.99
CA ARG A 289 19.83 -2.83 5.98
C ARG A 289 20.05 -1.32 6.06
N LYS A 290 20.32 -0.68 4.91
CA LYS A 290 20.59 0.75 4.81
C LYS A 290 19.55 1.50 3.99
N ASN A 291 19.03 0.89 2.92
CA ASN A 291 18.04 1.52 2.07
C ASN A 291 16.63 1.10 2.48
N TYR A 292 15.92 2.04 3.09
CA TYR A 292 14.52 1.85 3.49
C TYR A 292 13.60 2.44 2.42
N SER A 293 13.30 1.63 1.37
CA SER A 293 12.46 2.05 0.25
C SER A 293 11.05 2.38 0.70
N GLY A 294 10.66 3.64 0.56
CA GLY A 294 9.29 4.09 0.86
C GLY A 294 8.26 3.60 -0.16
N GLY A 295 8.73 3.23 -1.35
CA GLY A 295 7.86 2.77 -2.43
C GLY A 295 7.52 1.27 -2.38
N ALA A 296 8.41 0.41 -1.80
CA ALA A 296 8.23 -1.04 -1.92
C ALA A 296 8.93 -1.87 -0.83
N GLY A 297 9.46 -1.26 0.22
CA GLY A 297 10.44 -1.92 1.11
C GLY A 297 9.87 -2.78 2.22
N LEU A 298 8.59 -2.71 2.56
CA LEU A 298 8.05 -3.40 3.72
C LEU A 298 7.70 -4.87 3.46
N VAL A 299 7.86 -5.64 4.52
CA VAL A 299 7.32 -7.00 4.72
C VAL A 299 6.29 -6.92 5.83
N SER A 300 5.16 -7.62 5.71
CA SER A 300 4.08 -7.58 6.71
C SER A 300 3.30 -8.90 6.74
N THR A 301 2.40 -9.05 7.70
CA THR A 301 1.36 -10.09 7.75
C THR A 301 -0.01 -9.50 7.38
N ALA A 302 -0.96 -10.34 7.00
CA ALA A 302 -2.32 -9.89 6.67
C ALA A 302 -2.99 -9.20 7.88
N MET A 303 -2.80 -9.72 9.09
CA MET A 303 -3.37 -9.15 10.31
C MET A 303 -2.75 -7.77 10.63
N ASP A 304 -1.44 -7.60 10.53
CA ASP A 304 -0.82 -6.30 10.79
C ASP A 304 -1.28 -5.26 9.79
N TYR A 305 -1.32 -5.63 8.51
CA TYR A 305 -1.80 -4.70 7.48
C TYR A 305 -3.29 -4.36 7.65
N ALA A 306 -4.12 -5.32 8.08
CA ALA A 306 -5.53 -5.08 8.41
C ALA A 306 -5.72 -4.09 9.57
N LYS A 307 -4.84 -4.10 10.59
CA LYS A 307 -4.86 -3.10 11.68
C LYS A 307 -4.63 -1.69 11.14
N PHE A 308 -3.67 -1.52 10.22
CA PHE A 308 -3.42 -0.24 9.57
C PHE A 308 -4.63 0.22 8.74
N LEU A 309 -5.24 -0.68 7.97
CA LEU A 309 -6.42 -0.35 7.17
C LEU A 309 -7.64 -0.05 8.05
N GLN A 310 -7.81 -0.77 9.16
CA GLN A 310 -8.88 -0.49 10.13
C GLN A 310 -8.68 0.89 10.79
N MET A 311 -7.44 1.29 11.07
CA MET A 311 -7.12 2.65 11.51
C MET A 311 -7.59 3.70 10.50
N MET A 312 -7.33 3.47 9.21
CA MET A 312 -7.81 4.35 8.15
C MET A 312 -9.35 4.39 8.08
N LEU A 313 -10.01 3.23 8.12
CA LEU A 313 -11.48 3.12 8.12
C LEU A 313 -12.10 3.86 9.32
N ASN A 314 -11.47 3.81 10.48
CA ASN A 314 -11.91 4.49 11.69
C ASN A 314 -11.57 6.00 11.71
N GLY A 315 -11.17 6.59 10.59
CA GLY A 315 -10.82 8.02 10.52
C GLY A 315 -9.53 8.38 11.26
N GLY A 316 -8.56 7.49 11.25
CA GLY A 316 -7.20 7.74 11.77
C GLY A 316 -6.93 7.22 13.18
N THR A 317 -7.82 6.39 13.76
CA THR A 317 -7.68 5.87 15.12
C THR A 317 -7.79 4.34 15.16
N TYR A 318 -7.00 3.70 16.02
CA TYR A 318 -7.09 2.27 16.28
C TYR A 318 -6.58 1.98 17.70
N ASN A 319 -7.27 1.11 18.44
CA ASN A 319 -6.87 0.67 19.78
C ASN A 319 -6.46 1.84 20.71
N ASN A 320 -7.27 2.90 20.75
CA ASN A 320 -7.05 4.13 21.53
C ASN A 320 -5.82 4.97 21.09
N HIS A 321 -5.13 4.61 20.02
CA HIS A 321 -4.07 5.41 19.41
C HIS A 321 -4.63 6.21 18.24
N ARG A 322 -4.40 7.51 18.25
CA ARG A 322 -4.68 8.39 17.12
C ARG A 322 -3.40 8.57 16.30
N ILE A 323 -3.40 8.06 15.08
CA ILE A 323 -2.30 8.19 14.11
C ILE A 323 -2.49 9.46 13.26
N LEU A 324 -3.73 9.67 12.78
CA LEU A 324 -4.12 10.86 12.00
C LEU A 324 -5.41 11.46 12.54
N SER A 325 -5.68 12.70 12.14
CA SER A 325 -7.00 13.29 12.29
C SER A 325 -7.95 12.71 11.23
N ARG A 326 -9.24 12.69 11.56
CA ARG A 326 -10.28 12.32 10.60
C ARG A 326 -10.19 13.15 9.32
N LYS A 327 -9.85 14.45 9.44
CA LYS A 327 -9.73 15.36 8.28
C LYS A 327 -8.55 15.03 7.36
N SER A 328 -7.44 14.55 7.91
CA SER A 328 -6.33 14.05 7.08
C SER A 328 -6.71 12.77 6.34
N VAL A 329 -7.40 11.85 7.00
CA VAL A 329 -7.89 10.62 6.35
C VAL A 329 -8.89 10.96 5.23
N GLU A 330 -9.87 11.83 5.50
CA GLU A 330 -10.81 12.29 4.48
C GLU A 330 -10.09 12.93 3.27
N LEU A 331 -9.06 13.74 3.53
CA LEU A 331 -8.26 14.33 2.45
C LEU A 331 -7.48 13.28 1.68
N MET A 332 -6.92 12.27 2.34
CA MET A 332 -6.14 11.21 1.67
C MET A 332 -6.99 10.32 0.77
N THR A 333 -8.26 10.13 1.11
CA THR A 333 -9.15 9.15 0.49
C THR A 333 -10.18 9.75 -0.48
N VAL A 334 -9.90 10.94 -1.02
CA VAL A 334 -10.64 11.55 -2.13
C VAL A 334 -9.77 11.62 -3.38
N ASP A 335 -10.41 11.74 -4.56
CA ASP A 335 -9.68 11.89 -5.82
C ASP A 335 -8.97 13.25 -5.91
N HIS A 336 -7.68 13.21 -6.19
CA HIS A 336 -6.82 14.40 -6.34
C HIS A 336 -6.39 14.66 -7.79
N LEU A 337 -6.73 13.78 -8.73
CA LEU A 337 -6.27 13.89 -10.12
C LEU A 337 -7.01 15.02 -10.88
N GLY A 338 -8.24 15.35 -10.46
CA GLY A 338 -9.03 16.38 -11.15
C GLY A 338 -9.28 16.00 -12.61
N GLY A 339 -8.66 16.74 -13.55
CA GLY A 339 -8.77 16.45 -14.97
C GLY A 339 -7.68 15.54 -15.54
N ILE A 340 -6.73 15.06 -14.71
CA ILE A 340 -5.69 14.13 -15.14
C ILE A 340 -6.31 12.75 -15.29
N GLU A 341 -6.09 12.13 -16.45
CA GLU A 341 -6.57 10.79 -16.74
C GLU A 341 -5.88 9.74 -15.85
N TYR A 342 -6.68 8.84 -15.26
CA TYR A 342 -6.21 7.64 -14.60
C TYR A 342 -6.32 6.45 -15.55
N SER A 343 -5.26 6.21 -16.32
CA SER A 343 -5.25 5.25 -17.44
C SER A 343 -5.24 3.77 -17.02
N TRP A 344 -5.10 3.46 -15.73
CA TRP A 344 -4.97 2.08 -15.27
C TRP A 344 -6.31 1.34 -15.16
N GLN A 345 -7.39 2.05 -14.81
CA GLN A 345 -8.72 1.47 -14.69
C GLN A 345 -9.79 2.56 -14.81
N ASN A 346 -10.76 2.35 -15.69
CA ASN A 346 -11.92 3.23 -15.83
C ASN A 346 -12.71 3.32 -14.52
N GLY A 347 -13.33 4.46 -14.28
CA GLY A 347 -14.14 4.68 -13.08
C GLY A 347 -13.34 4.86 -11.78
N MET A 348 -12.01 4.88 -11.87
CA MET A 348 -11.11 5.09 -10.74
C MET A 348 -10.43 6.45 -10.81
N GLY A 349 -9.90 6.89 -9.68
CA GLY A 349 -9.02 8.04 -9.50
C GLY A 349 -7.89 7.72 -8.54
N PHE A 350 -7.18 8.74 -8.07
CA PHE A 350 -6.08 8.56 -7.13
C PHE A 350 -6.09 9.65 -6.05
N GLY A 351 -5.98 9.21 -4.80
CA GLY A 351 -5.87 10.06 -3.61
C GLY A 351 -4.42 10.30 -3.21
N LEU A 352 -4.18 10.50 -1.91
CA LEU A 352 -2.82 10.64 -1.37
C LEU A 352 -2.29 9.24 -0.96
N GLY A 353 -1.87 8.46 -1.96
CA GLY A 353 -1.32 7.11 -1.77
C GLY A 353 -2.30 5.94 -1.96
N TYR A 354 -3.51 6.19 -2.48
CA TYR A 354 -4.55 5.18 -2.72
C TYR A 354 -5.23 5.41 -4.07
N SER A 355 -5.62 4.33 -4.75
CA SER A 355 -6.65 4.41 -5.79
C SER A 355 -8.01 4.62 -5.14
N ILE A 356 -8.90 5.35 -5.82
CA ILE A 356 -10.22 5.73 -5.31
C ILE A 356 -11.28 5.30 -6.32
N SER A 357 -12.32 4.58 -5.88
CA SER A 357 -13.47 4.23 -6.70
C SER A 357 -14.39 5.44 -6.86
N LYS A 358 -14.59 5.90 -8.11
CA LYS A 358 -15.38 7.08 -8.46
C LYS A 358 -16.70 6.75 -9.13
N ASP A 359 -16.71 5.73 -9.98
CA ASP A 359 -17.87 5.33 -10.78
C ASP A 359 -17.89 3.80 -10.98
N LEU A 360 -18.86 3.15 -10.36
CA LEU A 360 -18.99 1.69 -10.40
C LEU A 360 -19.40 1.16 -11.79
N GLY A 361 -20.20 1.95 -12.52
CA GLY A 361 -20.64 1.58 -13.86
C GLY A 361 -19.48 1.55 -14.85
N LEU A 362 -18.59 2.55 -14.78
CA LEU A 362 -17.37 2.58 -15.59
C LEU A 362 -16.33 1.56 -15.12
N ARG A 363 -16.24 1.32 -13.80
CA ARG A 363 -15.33 0.33 -13.23
C ARG A 363 -15.71 -1.10 -13.60
N GLY A 364 -17.00 -1.41 -13.65
CA GLY A 364 -17.52 -2.74 -13.98
C GLY A 364 -17.28 -3.80 -12.89
N GLU A 365 -17.03 -3.39 -11.64
CA GLU A 365 -16.76 -4.28 -10.51
C GLU A 365 -17.64 -3.92 -9.31
N LEU A 366 -17.92 -4.92 -8.45
CA LEU A 366 -18.62 -4.72 -7.18
C LEU A 366 -17.79 -3.83 -6.25
N GLY A 367 -18.45 -3.08 -5.38
CA GLY A 367 -17.83 -2.18 -4.43
C GLY A 367 -18.69 -0.95 -4.16
N SER A 368 -18.11 0.08 -3.59
CA SER A 368 -18.77 1.36 -3.33
C SER A 368 -17.99 2.54 -3.89
N VAL A 369 -18.67 3.61 -4.26
CA VAL A 369 -18.02 4.89 -4.52
C VAL A 369 -17.40 5.40 -3.22
N GLY A 370 -16.13 5.81 -3.28
CA GLY A 370 -15.34 6.18 -2.10
C GLY A 370 -14.52 5.02 -1.51
N GLU A 371 -14.65 3.78 -2.03
CA GLU A 371 -13.73 2.71 -1.74
C GLU A 371 -12.31 3.12 -2.13
N PHE A 372 -11.32 2.78 -1.30
CA PHE A 372 -9.92 3.05 -1.57
C PHE A 372 -9.06 1.81 -1.34
N GLY A 373 -7.98 1.68 -2.10
CA GLY A 373 -7.13 0.49 -2.03
C GLY A 373 -5.88 0.60 -2.88
N TRP A 374 -5.11 -0.46 -2.91
CA TRP A 374 -3.95 -0.63 -3.80
C TRP A 374 -3.53 -2.10 -3.84
N GLY A 375 -2.46 -2.37 -4.57
CA GLY A 375 -1.84 -3.68 -4.66
C GLY A 375 -0.34 -3.66 -4.45
N GLY A 376 0.27 -4.83 -4.50
CA GLY A 376 1.71 -5.02 -4.46
C GLY A 376 2.22 -5.85 -5.63
N ALA A 377 3.45 -5.59 -6.06
CA ALA A 377 4.08 -6.25 -7.22
C ALA A 377 4.14 -7.79 -7.11
N TYR A 378 4.07 -8.34 -5.89
CA TYR A 378 4.01 -9.79 -5.67
C TYR A 378 2.58 -10.36 -5.72
N HIS A 379 1.67 -9.71 -6.45
CA HIS A 379 0.28 -10.10 -6.64
C HIS A 379 -0.55 -10.07 -5.35
N SER A 380 -0.27 -9.15 -4.47
CA SER A 380 -1.07 -8.87 -3.29
C SER A 380 -2.00 -7.67 -3.53
N SER A 381 -3.12 -7.61 -2.81
CA SER A 381 -4.07 -6.50 -2.89
C SER A 381 -4.76 -6.23 -1.56
N TYR A 382 -5.31 -5.03 -1.44
CA TYR A 382 -6.20 -4.66 -0.34
C TYR A 382 -7.20 -3.61 -0.80
N TRP A 383 -8.32 -3.55 -0.10
CA TRP A 383 -9.22 -2.40 -0.20
C TRP A 383 -9.95 -2.16 1.13
N VAL A 384 -10.37 -0.92 1.29
CA VAL A 384 -11.25 -0.46 2.36
C VAL A 384 -12.48 0.12 1.72
N ASP A 385 -13.65 -0.37 2.10
CA ASP A 385 -14.94 0.17 1.69
C ASP A 385 -15.63 0.82 2.90
N PRO A 386 -15.56 2.17 3.01
CA PRO A 386 -16.16 2.87 4.15
C PRO A 386 -17.66 2.75 4.23
N LYS A 387 -18.35 2.55 3.09
CA LYS A 387 -19.81 2.41 3.07
C LYS A 387 -20.27 1.08 3.67
N GLU A 388 -19.50 0.02 3.41
CA GLU A 388 -19.75 -1.32 3.95
C GLU A 388 -19.03 -1.58 5.27
N GLU A 389 -18.26 -0.61 5.79
CA GLU A 389 -17.37 -0.76 6.94
C GLU A 389 -16.45 -2.00 6.81
N LEU A 390 -15.93 -2.21 5.59
CA LEU A 390 -15.24 -3.42 5.17
C LEU A 390 -13.74 -3.15 4.94
N VAL A 391 -12.91 -4.06 5.44
CA VAL A 391 -11.47 -4.15 5.17
C VAL A 391 -11.17 -5.52 4.59
N VAL A 392 -10.47 -5.56 3.48
CA VAL A 392 -10.01 -6.81 2.87
C VAL A 392 -8.51 -6.72 2.60
N VAL A 393 -7.79 -7.77 2.99
CA VAL A 393 -6.36 -7.98 2.70
C VAL A 393 -6.17 -9.33 2.05
N TYR A 394 -5.47 -9.35 0.94
CA TYR A 394 -5.14 -10.56 0.18
C TYR A 394 -3.65 -10.60 -0.11
N PHE A 395 -2.97 -11.61 0.37
CA PHE A 395 -1.53 -11.80 0.18
C PHE A 395 -1.20 -13.12 -0.49
N THR A 396 -0.34 -13.05 -1.48
CA THR A 396 0.40 -14.15 -2.11
C THR A 396 1.78 -13.68 -2.52
N GLN A 397 2.65 -14.53 -3.07
CA GLN A 397 4.02 -14.17 -3.46
C GLN A 397 4.37 -14.71 -4.84
N VAL A 398 3.75 -14.12 -5.88
CA VAL A 398 4.02 -14.49 -7.28
C VAL A 398 4.38 -13.24 -8.09
N ILE A 399 5.48 -13.29 -8.85
CA ILE A 399 5.91 -12.19 -9.74
C ILE A 399 6.84 -12.71 -10.85
N PRO A 400 6.54 -12.48 -12.16
CA PRO A 400 5.26 -12.04 -12.66
C PRO A 400 4.18 -13.13 -12.50
N ILE A 401 2.93 -12.72 -12.53
CA ILE A 401 1.77 -13.62 -12.66
C ILE A 401 1.09 -13.38 -13.99
N GLN A 402 0.45 -14.40 -14.55
CA GLN A 402 -0.23 -14.33 -15.86
C GLN A 402 -1.50 -15.17 -15.83
N ASN A 403 -2.57 -14.64 -16.43
CA ASN A 403 -3.82 -15.36 -16.72
C ASN A 403 -4.51 -15.99 -15.50
N VAL A 404 -4.47 -15.31 -14.35
CA VAL A 404 -5.22 -15.67 -13.14
C VAL A 404 -6.20 -14.56 -12.82
N ASP A 405 -7.48 -14.91 -12.62
CA ASP A 405 -8.59 -13.99 -12.37
C ASP A 405 -8.98 -13.93 -10.87
N ASP A 406 -8.06 -14.30 -10.00
CA ASP A 406 -8.26 -14.44 -8.56
C ASP A 406 -8.67 -13.12 -7.88
N HIS A 407 -8.13 -11.97 -8.29
CA HIS A 407 -8.51 -10.68 -7.73
C HIS A 407 -9.97 -10.32 -8.03
N GLN A 408 -10.44 -10.53 -9.28
CA GLN A 408 -11.82 -10.29 -9.66
C GLN A 408 -12.78 -11.24 -8.93
N LYS A 409 -12.41 -12.53 -8.83
CA LYS A 409 -13.21 -13.51 -8.09
C LYS A 409 -13.19 -13.25 -6.58
N LEU A 410 -12.03 -12.88 -6.00
CA LEU A 410 -11.96 -12.46 -4.61
C LEU A 410 -12.99 -11.38 -4.32
N ARG A 411 -12.99 -10.32 -5.13
CA ARG A 411 -13.93 -9.21 -4.98
C ARG A 411 -15.39 -9.66 -5.07
N ALA A 412 -15.73 -10.42 -6.10
CA ALA A 412 -17.09 -10.93 -6.28
C ALA A 412 -17.54 -11.79 -5.09
N LEU A 413 -16.65 -12.68 -4.60
CA LEU A 413 -16.95 -13.61 -3.51
C LEU A 413 -17.01 -12.93 -2.13
N VAL A 414 -16.28 -11.84 -1.93
CA VAL A 414 -16.39 -11.03 -0.71
C VAL A 414 -17.74 -10.29 -0.68
N TYR A 415 -18.08 -9.56 -1.74
CA TYR A 415 -19.30 -8.74 -1.74
C TYR A 415 -20.58 -9.58 -1.79
N GLN A 416 -20.60 -10.76 -2.46
CA GLN A 416 -21.76 -11.65 -2.45
C GLN A 416 -22.06 -12.24 -1.06
N ALA A 417 -21.09 -12.20 -0.13
CA ALA A 417 -21.29 -12.67 1.23
C ALA A 417 -21.98 -11.66 2.14
N ILE A 418 -22.15 -10.42 1.72
CA ILE A 418 -22.93 -9.39 2.44
C ILE A 418 -24.44 -9.71 2.31
N ILE A 419 -25.18 -9.72 3.43
CA ILE A 419 -26.57 -10.15 3.50
C ILE A 419 -27.53 -9.16 4.21
N ASP A 420 -27.02 -8.00 4.65
CA ASP A 420 -27.81 -6.91 5.26
C ASP A 420 -28.05 -5.74 4.29
#